data_13398032384ba8b86130148e1db9e48e
#
_entry.id   13398032384ba8b86130148e1db9e48e
#
_cell.length_a   1.000
_cell.length_b   1.000
_cell.length_c   1.000
_cell.angle_alpha   90.00
_cell.angle_beta   90.00
_cell.angle_gamma   90.00
#
_symmetry.space_group_name_H-M   'P 1'
#
loop_
_entity.id
_entity.type
_entity.pdbx_description
1 polymer ?
#
loop_
_entity_poly.entity_id
_entity_poly.type
_entity_poly.pdbx_seq_one_letter_code
_entity_poly.pdbx_strand_id
1 'polypeptide(L)'
;MSTKKNSNVYKEIANSIGTLVGEKNEAYGDSFGHASKILEVLYPEGIEVSQYRDALAITRVIDKLFRLANKKDAFGESPWRDICGYAVLGIANDECTSK
;
A
#
# COMPACT_ATOMS: atom_id res chain seq x y z
N MET A 1 -7.93 -30.40 -23.46
CA MET A 1 -7.88 -29.77 -22.14
C MET A 1 -9.22 -29.12 -21.79
N SER A 2 -9.70 -29.36 -20.62
CA SER A 2 -10.98 -28.80 -20.22
C SER A 2 -10.87 -27.29 -20.06
N THR A 3 -11.82 -26.56 -20.60
CA THR A 3 -11.93 -25.12 -20.44
C THR A 3 -12.87 -24.75 -19.30
N LYS A 4 -13.55 -25.74 -18.73
CA LYS A 4 -14.46 -25.49 -17.63
C LYS A 4 -13.71 -25.28 -16.34
N LYS A 5 -14.04 -24.21 -15.66
CA LYS A 5 -13.55 -23.95 -14.32
C LYS A 5 -14.56 -24.48 -13.31
N ASN A 6 -14.09 -25.18 -12.31
CA ASN A 6 -14.94 -25.70 -11.26
C ASN A 6 -14.60 -25.08 -9.92
N SER A 7 -15.37 -25.40 -8.88
CA SER A 7 -15.19 -24.82 -7.56
C SER A 7 -13.80 -25.11 -6.96
N ASN A 8 -13.17 -26.23 -7.34
CA ASN A 8 -11.84 -26.57 -6.85
C ASN A 8 -10.78 -25.59 -7.37
N VAL A 9 -10.90 -25.17 -8.63
CA VAL A 9 -9.98 -24.20 -9.21
C VAL A 9 -10.03 -22.88 -8.42
N TYR A 10 -11.23 -22.42 -8.13
CA TYR A 10 -11.40 -21.18 -7.37
C TYR A 10 -10.86 -21.31 -5.96
N LYS A 11 -11.06 -22.44 -5.30
CA LYS A 11 -10.50 -22.69 -3.97
C LYS A 11 -8.98 -22.69 -3.98
N GLU A 12 -8.38 -23.32 -4.99
CA GLU A 12 -6.93 -23.37 -5.12
C GLU A 12 -6.35 -21.97 -5.30
N ILE A 13 -6.97 -21.16 -6.14
CA ILE A 13 -6.56 -19.75 -6.33
C ILE A 13 -6.69 -18.98 -5.03
N ALA A 14 -7.83 -19.11 -4.36
CA ALA A 14 -8.07 -18.39 -3.10
C ALA A 14 -7.07 -18.80 -2.03
N ASN A 15 -6.74 -20.09 -1.93
CA ASN A 15 -5.78 -20.58 -0.95
C ASN A 15 -4.37 -20.04 -1.21
N SER A 16 -3.94 -20.01 -2.48
CA SER A 16 -2.61 -19.51 -2.81
C SER A 16 -2.51 -18.00 -2.55
N ILE A 17 -3.56 -17.26 -2.87
CA ILE A 17 -3.62 -15.83 -2.58
C ILE A 17 -3.64 -15.59 -1.07
N GLY A 18 -4.41 -16.39 -0.34
CA GLY A 18 -4.47 -16.28 1.12
C GLY A 18 -3.11 -16.49 1.79
N THR A 19 -2.34 -17.46 1.32
CA THR A 19 -1.00 -17.69 1.82
C THR A 19 -0.10 -16.47 1.59
N LEU A 20 -0.13 -15.93 0.36
CA LEU A 20 0.66 -14.75 0.01
C LEU A 20 0.26 -13.52 0.83
N VAL A 21 -1.04 -13.31 0.98
CA VAL A 21 -1.58 -12.19 1.79
C VAL A 21 -1.11 -12.30 3.23
N GLY A 22 -1.17 -13.51 3.80
CA GLY A 22 -0.72 -13.73 5.18
C GLY A 22 0.77 -13.41 5.36
N GLU A 23 1.60 -13.85 4.43
CA GLU A 23 3.04 -13.60 4.48
C GLU A 23 3.35 -12.11 4.38
N LYS A 24 2.71 -11.43 3.43
CA LYS A 24 2.93 -9.99 3.25
C LYS A 24 2.40 -9.18 4.43
N ASN A 25 1.23 -9.54 4.93
CA ASN A 25 0.63 -8.83 6.05
C ASN A 25 1.52 -8.93 7.30
N GLU A 26 2.06 -10.12 7.57
CA GLU A 26 2.99 -10.31 8.68
C GLU A 26 4.26 -9.49 8.48
N ALA A 27 4.83 -9.54 7.27
CA ALA A 27 6.06 -8.81 6.96
C ALA A 27 5.90 -7.31 7.08
N TYR A 28 4.70 -6.80 6.75
CA TYR A 28 4.43 -5.37 6.76
C TYR A 28 3.80 -4.87 8.06
N GLY A 29 3.69 -5.74 9.09
CA GLY A 29 3.14 -5.32 10.38
C GLY A 29 1.68 -4.93 10.32
N ASP A 30 0.90 -5.58 9.45
CA ASP A 30 -0.52 -5.30 9.26
C ASP A 30 -0.79 -3.83 8.93
N SER A 31 -0.04 -3.30 7.97
CA SER A 31 -0.24 -1.91 7.53
C SER A 31 -1.68 -1.67 7.06
N PHE A 32 -2.26 -2.64 6.38
CA PHE A 32 -3.64 -2.54 5.89
C PHE A 32 -4.64 -2.32 7.03
N GLY A 33 -4.45 -3.02 8.15
CA GLY A 33 -5.33 -2.88 9.32
C GLY A 33 -5.10 -1.61 10.11
N HIS A 34 -3.90 -1.01 10.03
CA HIS A 34 -3.54 0.15 10.84
C HIS A 34 -3.52 1.48 10.07
N ALA A 35 -3.42 1.44 8.76
CA ALA A 35 -3.30 2.66 7.95
C ALA A 35 -4.47 3.61 8.13
N SER A 36 -5.68 3.08 8.30
CA SER A 36 -6.87 3.90 8.49
C SER A 36 -6.79 4.75 9.75
N LYS A 37 -6.19 4.23 10.81
CA LYS A 37 -6.02 4.97 12.06
C LYS A 37 -5.06 6.13 11.90
N ILE A 38 -4.00 5.92 11.11
CA ILE A 38 -3.05 6.98 10.80
C ILE A 38 -3.73 8.07 9.97
N LEU A 39 -4.54 7.66 8.99
CA LEU A 39 -5.29 8.63 8.18
C LEU A 39 -6.26 9.45 9.01
N GLU A 40 -6.89 8.85 10.02
CA GLU A 40 -7.77 9.58 10.93
C GLU A 40 -7.03 10.68 11.69
N VAL A 41 -5.78 10.41 12.05
CA VAL A 41 -4.94 11.42 12.72
C VAL A 41 -4.56 12.55 11.77
N LEU A 42 -4.19 12.20 10.53
CA LEU A 42 -3.78 13.19 9.52
C LEU A 42 -4.96 14.00 8.97
N TYR A 43 -6.11 13.37 8.81
CA TYR A 43 -7.30 13.97 8.24
C TYR A 43 -8.49 13.79 9.20
N PRO A 44 -8.47 14.47 10.35
CA PRO A 44 -9.50 14.21 11.37
C PRO A 44 -10.91 14.60 10.94
N GLU A 45 -11.03 15.45 9.92
CA GLU A 45 -12.34 15.88 9.40
C GLU A 45 -12.65 15.28 8.04
N GLY A 46 -11.91 14.25 7.64
CA GLY A 46 -12.10 13.59 6.36
C GLY A 46 -11.18 14.15 5.28
N ILE A 47 -11.21 13.50 4.14
CA ILE A 47 -10.35 13.84 3.01
C ILE A 47 -11.21 14.54 1.95
N GLU A 48 -10.85 15.78 1.62
CA GLU A 48 -11.53 16.50 0.57
C GLU A 48 -10.98 16.12 -0.80
N VAL A 49 -11.77 16.39 -1.85
CA VAL A 49 -11.37 16.06 -3.23
C VAL A 49 -10.02 16.68 -3.58
N SER A 50 -9.79 17.92 -3.14
CA SER A 50 -8.52 18.61 -3.40
C SER A 50 -7.31 17.93 -2.76
N GLN A 51 -7.55 17.05 -1.78
CA GLN A 51 -6.50 16.35 -1.05
C GLN A 51 -6.25 14.93 -1.55
N TYR A 52 -7.00 14.46 -2.54
CA TYR A 52 -6.93 13.07 -2.99
C TYR A 52 -5.54 12.64 -3.46
N ARG A 53 -4.85 13.47 -4.21
CA ARG A 53 -3.52 13.11 -4.70
C ARG A 53 -2.54 12.87 -3.57
N ASP A 54 -2.50 13.80 -2.64
CA ASP A 54 -1.61 13.67 -1.50
C ASP A 54 -2.02 12.50 -0.60
N ALA A 55 -3.32 12.32 -0.37
CA ALA A 55 -3.81 11.22 0.45
C ALA A 55 -3.43 9.86 -0.14
N LEU A 56 -3.50 9.70 -1.45
CA LEU A 56 -3.08 8.47 -2.11
C LEU A 56 -1.58 8.23 -1.95
N ALA A 57 -0.77 9.25 -2.11
CA ALA A 57 0.68 9.14 -1.89
C ALA A 57 0.99 8.83 -0.43
N ILE A 58 0.30 9.49 0.49
CA ILE A 58 0.47 9.26 1.92
C ILE A 58 0.20 7.80 2.28
N THR A 59 -0.86 7.20 1.74
CA THR A 59 -1.16 5.79 2.05
C THR A 59 -0.04 4.87 1.59
N ARG A 60 0.56 5.14 0.44
CA ARG A 60 1.68 4.35 -0.05
C ARG A 60 2.92 4.53 0.81
N VAL A 61 3.17 5.74 1.25
CA VAL A 61 4.28 6.02 2.17
C VAL A 61 4.07 5.31 3.51
N ILE A 62 2.84 5.31 4.02
CA ILE A 62 2.50 4.60 5.27
C ILE A 62 2.87 3.12 5.15
N ASP A 63 2.52 2.46 4.04
CA ASP A 63 2.90 1.07 3.82
C ASP A 63 4.41 0.86 3.91
N LYS A 64 5.19 1.76 3.31
CA LYS A 64 6.64 1.68 3.36
C LYS A 64 7.20 1.90 4.76
N LEU A 65 6.56 2.78 5.53
CA LEU A 65 6.94 2.99 6.93
C LEU A 65 6.72 1.71 7.75
N PHE A 66 5.62 1.01 7.53
CA PHE A 66 5.37 -0.27 8.20
C PHE A 66 6.43 -1.31 7.84
N ARG A 67 6.86 -1.36 6.57
CA ARG A 67 7.95 -2.25 6.16
C ARG A 67 9.25 -1.91 6.86
N LEU A 68 9.60 -0.63 6.93
CA LEU A 68 10.80 -0.19 7.62
C LEU A 68 10.80 -0.60 9.09
N ALA A 69 9.65 -0.47 9.73
CA ALA A 69 9.53 -0.79 11.15
C ALA A 69 9.52 -2.29 11.44
N ASN A 70 9.13 -3.12 10.48
CA ASN A 70 8.94 -4.56 10.70
C ASN A 70 9.97 -5.43 9.97
N LYS A 71 9.95 -5.48 8.65
CA LYS A 71 10.90 -6.26 7.86
C LYS A 71 11.40 -5.43 6.69
N LYS A 72 12.36 -4.58 6.97
CA LYS A 72 12.93 -3.63 6.03
C LYS A 72 13.36 -4.27 4.72
N ASP A 73 14.03 -5.41 4.78
CA ASP A 73 14.60 -6.05 3.60
C ASP A 73 13.69 -7.11 2.98
N ALA A 74 12.45 -7.21 3.43
CA ALA A 74 11.51 -8.17 2.88
C ALA A 74 11.32 -7.90 1.39
N PHE A 75 11.30 -8.97 0.60
CA PHE A 75 11.06 -8.94 -0.83
C PHE A 75 12.11 -8.17 -1.65
N GLY A 76 13.29 -7.90 -1.06
CA GLY A 76 14.43 -7.35 -1.79
C GLY A 76 14.32 -5.91 -2.25
N GLU A 77 13.31 -5.17 -1.79
CA GLU A 77 13.10 -3.77 -2.16
C GLU A 77 13.45 -2.84 -1.03
N SER A 78 13.94 -1.63 -1.36
CA SER A 78 14.23 -0.61 -0.37
C SER A 78 13.01 0.29 -0.16
N PRO A 79 12.40 0.27 1.03
CA PRO A 79 11.28 1.17 1.32
C PRO A 79 11.68 2.65 1.23
N TRP A 80 12.89 2.99 1.63
CA TRP A 80 13.38 4.37 1.53
C TRP A 80 13.42 4.86 0.09
N ARG A 81 13.80 3.99 -0.84
CA ARG A 81 13.86 4.35 -2.25
C ARG A 81 12.46 4.64 -2.79
N ASP A 82 11.48 3.85 -2.38
CA ASP A 82 10.10 4.04 -2.78
C ASP A 82 9.54 5.34 -2.21
N ILE A 83 9.83 5.65 -0.94
CA ILE A 83 9.39 6.90 -0.31
C ILE A 83 9.99 8.09 -1.06
N CYS A 84 11.25 8.00 -1.42
CA CYS A 84 11.90 9.05 -2.23
C CYS A 84 11.18 9.24 -3.55
N GLY A 85 10.82 8.15 -4.22
CA GLY A 85 10.08 8.20 -5.48
C GLY A 85 8.75 8.92 -5.33
N TYR A 86 8.00 8.61 -4.30
CA TYR A 86 6.72 9.29 -4.04
C TYR A 86 6.93 10.76 -3.74
N ALA A 87 8.00 11.12 -3.04
CA ALA A 87 8.32 12.51 -2.75
C ALA A 87 8.60 13.28 -4.04
N VAL A 88 9.37 12.69 -4.95
CA VAL A 88 9.64 13.31 -6.26
C VAL A 88 8.36 13.53 -7.04
N LEU A 89 7.48 12.52 -7.06
CA LEU A 89 6.20 12.64 -7.74
C LEU A 89 5.32 13.72 -7.11
N GLY A 90 5.33 13.82 -5.79
CA GLY A 90 4.57 14.86 -5.08
C GLY A 90 5.05 16.25 -5.42
N ILE A 91 6.36 16.46 -5.43
CA ILE A 91 6.94 17.75 -5.80
C ILE A 91 6.58 18.13 -7.24
N ALA A 92 6.69 17.17 -8.15
CA ALA A 92 6.35 17.42 -9.54
C ALA A 92 4.88 17.81 -9.71
N ASN A 93 3.99 17.13 -9.00
CA ASN A 93 2.57 17.45 -9.05
C ASN A 93 2.29 18.86 -8.52
N ASP A 94 2.92 19.25 -7.41
CA ASP A 94 2.73 20.58 -6.83
C ASP A 94 3.21 21.66 -7.80
N GLU A 95 4.37 21.48 -8.42
CA GLU A 95 4.91 22.44 -9.36
C GLU A 95 4.03 22.55 -10.61
N CYS A 96 3.51 21.44 -11.10
CA CYS A 96 2.65 21.47 -12.28
C CYS A 96 1.29 22.11 -12.00
N THR A 97 0.73 21.90 -10.81
CA THR A 97 -0.58 22.42 -10.46
C THR A 97 -0.55 23.89 -10.00
N SER A 98 0.58 24.37 -9.54
CA SER A 98 0.70 25.76 -9.08
C SER A 98 0.84 26.78 -10.23
N LYS A 99 0.83 26.28 -11.45
CA LYS A 99 0.86 27.17 -12.64
C LYS A 99 -0.56 27.43 -13.17
#